data_12fc61c347703ecdf9845ca1d7e89b18
#
_entry.id   12fc61c347703ecdf9845ca1d7e89b18
#
_cell.length_a   1.000
_cell.length_b   1.000
_cell.length_c   1.000
_cell.angle_alpha   90.00
_cell.angle_beta   90.00
_cell.angle_gamma   90.00
#
_symmetry.space_group_name_H-M   'P 1'
#
loop_
_entity.id
_entity.type
_entity.pdbx_description
1 polymer ?
#
loop_
_entity_poly.entity_id
_entity_poly.type
_entity_poly.pdbx_seq_one_letter_code
_entity_poly.pdbx_strand_id
1 'polypeptide(L)'
;GYATNPRYADKLIELIELYKLYTLDQATSYDKFMAKRGGTDKPASNGMLLHPIHLYNKNYYIIARPGDTFKSIGEEIHISYRKIAKYNERNKDDVITPGEVIYLKKKQKHAEKRYKGIYHTIQPGESMYAIAQHYGIRLKSLYKLNNLSPDYQIQAGTLLRLY
;
A
#
# COMPACT_ATOMS: atom_id res chain seq x y z
N GLY A 1 18.33 17.65 21.28
CA GLY A 1 18.88 17.33 20.01
C GLY A 1 18.00 16.39 19.21
N TYR A 2 16.96 16.92 18.56
CA TYR A 2 16.21 16.20 17.53
C TYR A 2 16.89 16.47 16.18
N ALA A 3 17.06 15.43 15.40
CA ALA A 3 17.50 15.41 14.02
C ALA A 3 19.01 15.26 13.79
N THR A 4 19.43 14.00 13.74
CA THR A 4 20.60 13.63 12.95
C THR A 4 20.50 12.20 12.44
N ASN A 5 19.40 11.88 11.76
CA ASN A 5 19.40 10.71 10.88
C ASN A 5 19.26 11.21 9.44
N PRO A 6 20.33 11.28 8.64
CA PRO A 6 20.27 11.74 7.25
C PRO A 6 19.28 10.92 6.40
N ARG A 7 19.00 9.67 6.81
CA ARG A 7 18.00 8.82 6.16
C ARG A 7 16.54 9.15 6.49
N TYR A 8 16.29 9.96 7.52
CA TYR A 8 14.94 10.44 7.82
C TYR A 8 14.49 11.48 6.77
N ALA A 9 15.43 12.30 6.31
CA ALA A 9 15.19 13.24 5.23
C ALA A 9 14.88 12.50 3.90
N ASP A 10 15.61 11.43 3.60
CA ASP A 10 15.37 10.62 2.40
C ASP A 10 14.01 9.91 2.46
N LYS A 11 13.63 9.38 3.61
CA LYS A 11 12.28 8.82 3.83
C LYS A 11 11.18 9.88 3.75
N LEU A 12 11.44 11.09 4.23
CA LEU A 12 10.50 12.20 4.14
C LEU A 12 10.38 12.70 2.69
N ILE A 13 11.48 12.71 1.96
CA ILE A 13 11.51 13.06 0.52
C ILE A 13 10.81 11.98 -0.30
N GLU A 14 11.06 10.69 -0.05
CA GLU A 14 10.30 9.59 -0.67
C GLU A 14 8.80 9.66 -0.36
N LEU A 15 8.42 9.98 0.87
CA LEU A 15 7.04 10.20 1.26
C LEU A 15 6.45 11.46 0.59
N ILE A 16 7.20 12.56 0.53
CA ILE A 16 6.77 13.82 -0.08
C ILE A 16 6.70 13.68 -1.61
N GLU A 17 7.62 12.98 -2.23
CA GLU A 17 7.55 12.67 -3.68
C GLU A 17 6.42 11.70 -3.97
N LEU A 18 6.24 10.67 -3.15
CA LEU A 18 5.08 9.78 -3.21
C LEU A 18 3.78 10.59 -3.11
N TYR A 19 3.67 11.54 -2.19
CA TYR A 19 2.50 12.38 -2.01
C TYR A 19 2.34 13.46 -3.09
N LYS A 20 3.39 14.05 -3.62
CA LYS A 20 3.30 15.10 -4.66
C LYS A 20 2.90 14.56 -6.03
N LEU A 21 3.32 13.35 -6.38
CA LEU A 21 2.87 12.68 -7.60
C LEU A 21 1.36 12.35 -7.57
N TYR A 22 0.73 12.36 -6.42
CA TYR A 22 -0.69 12.01 -6.26
C TYR A 22 -1.63 13.21 -6.26
N THR A 23 -1.16 14.42 -5.98
CA THR A 23 -2.01 15.61 -5.91
C THR A 23 -2.49 16.10 -7.28
N LEU A 24 -1.80 15.75 -8.35
CA LEU A 24 -2.11 16.18 -9.72
C LEU A 24 -3.12 15.28 -10.46
N ASP A 25 -3.46 14.09 -9.93
CA ASP A 25 -4.25 13.08 -10.65
C ASP A 25 -5.43 12.49 -9.86
N GLN A 26 -5.85 13.15 -8.77
CA GLN A 26 -6.82 12.55 -7.82
C GLN A 26 -8.21 12.31 -8.45
N ALA A 27 -8.74 13.25 -9.20
CA ALA A 27 -10.04 13.11 -9.86
C ALA A 27 -10.00 12.08 -11.00
N THR A 28 -8.92 12.07 -11.78
CA THR A 28 -8.73 11.14 -12.90
C THR A 28 -8.44 9.71 -12.48
N SER A 29 -7.82 9.50 -11.31
CA SER A 29 -7.52 8.15 -10.80
C SER A 29 -8.77 7.42 -10.34
N TYR A 30 -9.70 8.09 -9.67
CA TYR A 30 -10.97 7.52 -9.25
C TYR A 30 -11.83 7.16 -10.47
N ASP A 31 -12.00 8.08 -11.41
CA ASP A 31 -12.79 7.87 -12.63
C ASP A 31 -12.21 6.74 -13.48
N LYS A 32 -10.89 6.67 -13.66
CA LYS A 32 -10.20 5.58 -14.34
C LYS A 32 -10.37 4.23 -13.62
N PHE A 33 -10.37 4.24 -12.30
CA PHE A 33 -10.58 3.04 -11.51
C PHE A 33 -12.02 2.52 -11.65
N MET A 34 -13.01 3.41 -11.55
CA MET A 34 -14.43 3.07 -11.66
C MET A 34 -14.81 2.69 -13.10
N ALA A 35 -14.31 3.37 -14.13
CA ALA A 35 -14.54 3.04 -15.53
C ALA A 35 -14.06 1.62 -15.89
N LYS A 36 -12.91 1.19 -15.37
CA LYS A 36 -12.42 -0.20 -15.54
C LYS A 36 -13.29 -1.26 -14.89
N ARG A 37 -14.21 -0.89 -14.02
CA ARG A 37 -15.15 -1.79 -13.35
C ARG A 37 -16.54 -1.83 -13.98
N GLY A 38 -16.79 -1.01 -15.02
CA GLY A 38 -18.11 -0.88 -15.63
C GLY A 38 -19.14 -0.17 -14.76
N GLY A 39 -18.70 0.56 -13.74
CA GLY A 39 -19.56 1.35 -12.86
C GLY A 39 -19.67 2.77 -13.36
N THR A 40 -20.90 3.22 -13.66
CA THR A 40 -21.23 4.60 -13.98
C THR A 40 -21.70 5.38 -12.77
N ASP A 41 -21.91 4.70 -11.65
CA ASP A 41 -22.52 5.29 -10.47
C ASP A 41 -21.43 5.99 -9.61
N LYS A 42 -21.52 7.30 -9.53
CA LYS A 42 -20.83 8.04 -8.47
C LYS A 42 -21.42 7.55 -7.14
N PRO A 43 -20.58 7.21 -6.15
CA PRO A 43 -21.10 6.83 -4.85
C PRO A 43 -21.97 7.96 -4.33
N ALA A 44 -23.14 7.60 -3.81
CA ALA A 44 -23.99 8.55 -3.10
C ALA A 44 -23.20 9.07 -1.89
N SER A 45 -22.61 10.26 -2.03
CA SER A 45 -21.89 10.90 -0.95
C SER A 45 -22.93 11.46 0.02
N ASN A 46 -23.19 10.75 1.11
CA ASN A 46 -23.90 11.29 2.27
C ASN A 46 -23.04 12.35 2.99
N GLY A 47 -22.51 13.32 2.26
CA GLY A 47 -21.66 14.38 2.81
C GLY A 47 -20.26 13.92 3.28
N MET A 48 -19.93 12.65 3.17
CA MET A 48 -18.63 12.12 3.54
C MET A 48 -17.66 12.28 2.35
N LEU A 49 -16.52 12.92 2.58
CA LEU A 49 -15.48 13.03 1.56
C LEU A 49 -14.98 11.62 1.20
N LEU A 50 -15.02 11.28 -0.08
CA LEU A 50 -14.47 10.02 -0.59
C LEU A 50 -12.97 9.94 -0.36
N HIS A 51 -12.45 8.71 -0.20
CA HIS A 51 -11.01 8.50 -0.15
C HIS A 51 -10.36 8.82 -1.49
N PRO A 52 -9.28 9.62 -1.51
CA PRO A 52 -8.45 9.75 -2.70
C PRO A 52 -7.90 8.38 -3.11
N ILE A 53 -8.07 8.03 -4.38
CA ILE A 53 -7.52 6.78 -4.91
C ILE A 53 -6.19 7.08 -5.59
N HIS A 54 -5.14 6.44 -5.11
CA HIS A 54 -3.77 6.58 -5.58
C HIS A 54 -3.34 5.39 -6.43
N LEU A 55 -2.33 5.57 -7.26
CA LEU A 55 -1.73 4.52 -8.10
C LEU A 55 -0.28 4.29 -7.69
N TYR A 56 0.07 3.05 -7.38
CA TYR A 56 1.44 2.63 -7.11
C TYR A 56 1.67 1.19 -7.54
N ASN A 57 2.82 0.89 -8.10
CA ASN A 57 3.19 -0.44 -8.59
C ASN A 57 2.06 -1.11 -9.41
N LYS A 58 1.46 -0.36 -10.34
CA LYS A 58 0.32 -0.80 -11.18
C LYS A 58 -0.91 -1.23 -10.37
N ASN A 59 -1.02 -0.80 -9.13
CA ASN A 59 -2.14 -1.08 -8.23
C ASN A 59 -2.75 0.22 -7.69
N TYR A 60 -4.03 0.17 -7.35
CA TYR A 60 -4.72 1.26 -6.70
C TYR A 60 -4.72 1.06 -5.19
N TYR A 61 -4.60 2.15 -4.44
CA TYR A 61 -4.69 2.13 -2.98
C TYR A 61 -5.33 3.41 -2.45
N ILE A 62 -5.75 3.35 -1.21
CA ILE A 62 -6.19 4.49 -0.40
C ILE A 62 -5.35 4.54 0.88
N ILE A 63 -5.40 5.69 1.55
CA ILE A 63 -4.83 5.85 2.89
C ILE A 63 -5.99 5.85 3.87
N ALA A 64 -5.94 4.94 4.83
CA ALA A 64 -6.98 4.75 5.84
C ALA A 64 -7.11 5.98 6.75
N ARG A 65 -8.34 6.30 7.11
CA ARG A 65 -8.72 7.37 8.04
C ARG A 65 -9.11 6.81 9.40
N PRO A 66 -9.14 7.65 10.44
CA PRO A 66 -9.69 7.23 11.73
C PRO A 66 -11.12 6.68 11.59
N GLY A 67 -11.37 5.49 12.13
CA GLY A 67 -12.66 4.80 12.08
C GLY A 67 -12.90 3.92 10.85
N ASP A 68 -11.95 3.86 9.92
CA ASP A 68 -12.06 2.97 8.77
C ASP A 68 -12.00 1.50 9.15
N THR A 69 -12.80 0.73 8.41
CA THR A 69 -12.82 -0.72 8.43
C THR A 69 -12.78 -1.24 7.00
N PHE A 70 -12.39 -2.50 6.80
CA PHE A 70 -12.50 -3.10 5.46
C PHE A 70 -13.94 -3.03 4.93
N LYS A 71 -14.94 -3.07 5.84
CA LYS A 71 -16.35 -2.98 5.47
C LYS A 71 -16.71 -1.58 4.97
N SER A 72 -16.39 -0.50 5.73
CA SER A 72 -16.69 0.88 5.31
C SER A 72 -16.00 1.25 4.01
N ILE A 73 -14.71 0.89 3.88
CA ILE A 73 -13.95 1.08 2.63
C ILE A 73 -14.59 0.31 1.47
N GLY A 74 -15.01 -0.94 1.72
CA GLY A 74 -15.63 -1.79 0.70
C GLY A 74 -16.97 -1.23 0.20
N GLU A 75 -17.77 -0.66 1.08
CA GLU A 75 -19.03 0.00 0.74
C GLU A 75 -18.78 1.27 -0.08
N GLU A 76 -17.82 2.10 0.31
CA GLU A 76 -17.45 3.33 -0.39
C GLU A 76 -17.01 3.07 -1.85
N ILE A 77 -16.14 2.08 -2.04
CA ILE A 77 -15.53 1.82 -3.36
C ILE A 77 -16.20 0.66 -4.13
N HIS A 78 -17.32 0.15 -3.63
CA HIS A 78 -18.07 -0.95 -4.23
C HIS A 78 -17.22 -2.23 -4.49
N ILE A 79 -16.31 -2.54 -3.57
CA ILE A 79 -15.54 -3.78 -3.56
C ILE A 79 -15.88 -4.57 -2.31
N SER A 80 -16.12 -5.89 -2.46
CA SER A 80 -16.31 -6.75 -1.29
C SER A 80 -15.15 -6.58 -0.30
N TYR A 81 -15.48 -6.22 0.95
CA TYR A 81 -14.51 -6.03 2.04
C TYR A 81 -13.62 -7.26 2.28
N ARG A 82 -14.17 -8.47 2.06
CA ARG A 82 -13.40 -9.72 2.14
C ARG A 82 -12.31 -9.80 1.08
N LYS A 83 -12.58 -9.26 -0.14
CA LYS A 83 -11.58 -9.17 -1.20
C LYS A 83 -10.51 -8.14 -0.86
N ILE A 84 -10.91 -6.97 -0.31
CA ILE A 84 -9.95 -5.94 0.08
C ILE A 84 -9.02 -6.48 1.16
N ALA A 85 -9.55 -7.08 2.23
CA ALA A 85 -8.74 -7.71 3.26
C ALA A 85 -7.76 -8.74 2.68
N LYS A 86 -8.23 -9.62 1.79
CA LYS A 86 -7.39 -10.61 1.10
C LYS A 86 -6.31 -9.97 0.21
N TYR A 87 -6.59 -8.85 -0.45
CA TYR A 87 -5.61 -8.13 -1.25
C TYR A 87 -4.49 -7.54 -0.40
N ASN A 88 -4.79 -7.21 0.85
CA ASN A 88 -3.85 -6.72 1.85
C ASN A 88 -3.28 -7.84 2.74
N GLU A 89 -3.61 -9.11 2.44
CA GLU A 89 -3.11 -10.28 3.19
C GLU A 89 -3.47 -10.22 4.68
N ARG A 90 -4.70 -9.74 4.96
CA ARG A 90 -5.28 -9.55 6.29
C ARG A 90 -6.62 -10.26 6.43
N ASN A 91 -7.04 -10.47 7.67
CA ASN A 91 -8.40 -10.93 7.96
C ASN A 91 -9.39 -9.77 7.78
N LYS A 92 -10.62 -10.10 7.43
CA LYS A 92 -11.67 -9.11 7.19
C LYS A 92 -12.08 -8.29 8.42
N ASP A 93 -11.79 -8.80 9.60
CA ASP A 93 -12.13 -8.20 10.89
C ASP A 93 -10.91 -7.55 11.58
N ASP A 94 -9.74 -7.55 10.92
CA ASP A 94 -8.56 -6.88 11.46
C ASP A 94 -8.77 -5.37 11.54
N VAL A 95 -8.27 -4.78 12.62
CA VAL A 95 -8.31 -3.33 12.84
C VAL A 95 -7.37 -2.63 11.88
N ILE A 96 -7.88 -1.64 11.17
CA ILE A 96 -7.09 -0.78 10.29
C ILE A 96 -6.60 0.43 11.10
N THR A 97 -5.31 0.72 11.00
CA THR A 97 -4.71 1.88 11.66
C THR A 97 -4.81 3.11 10.74
N PRO A 98 -5.16 4.29 11.26
CA PRO A 98 -5.13 5.52 10.48
C PRO A 98 -3.76 5.76 9.85
N GLY A 99 -3.74 6.17 8.58
CA GLY A 99 -2.52 6.33 7.79
C GLY A 99 -2.02 5.05 7.09
N GLU A 100 -2.65 3.92 7.35
CA GLU A 100 -2.28 2.64 6.70
C GLU A 100 -2.67 2.65 5.22
N VAL A 101 -1.78 2.13 4.37
CA VAL A 101 -2.03 1.95 2.93
C VAL A 101 -2.89 0.71 2.73
N ILE A 102 -4.05 0.88 2.08
CA ILE A 102 -4.98 -0.20 1.78
C ILE A 102 -5.08 -0.38 0.26
N TYR A 103 -4.54 -1.48 -0.24
CA TYR A 103 -4.60 -1.82 -1.66
C TYR A 103 -5.98 -2.31 -2.09
N LEU A 104 -6.48 -1.79 -3.21
CA LEU A 104 -7.82 -2.07 -3.74
C LEU A 104 -7.83 -3.23 -4.75
N LYS A 105 -6.67 -3.74 -5.11
CA LYS A 105 -6.45 -4.92 -5.94
C LYS A 105 -5.30 -5.75 -5.38
N LYS A 106 -5.20 -6.99 -5.87
CA LYS A 106 -4.10 -7.89 -5.51
C LYS A 106 -2.75 -7.26 -5.83
N LYS A 107 -1.85 -7.19 -4.86
CA LYS A 107 -0.49 -6.67 -5.00
C LYS A 107 0.32 -7.44 -6.05
N GLN A 108 1.37 -6.83 -6.56
CA GLN A 108 2.24 -7.41 -7.59
C GLN A 108 3.15 -8.50 -7.00
N LYS A 109 3.81 -9.26 -7.88
CA LYS A 109 4.83 -10.24 -7.47
C LYS A 109 6.18 -9.58 -7.18
N HIS A 110 6.44 -8.44 -7.78
CA HIS A 110 7.68 -7.68 -7.74
C HIS A 110 7.37 -6.21 -7.49
N ALA A 111 8.33 -5.46 -6.96
CA ALA A 111 8.26 -4.00 -6.90
C ALA A 111 8.26 -3.40 -8.33
N GLU A 112 8.20 -2.10 -8.44
CA GLU A 112 8.33 -1.43 -9.73
C GLU A 112 9.70 -1.72 -10.37
N LYS A 113 9.75 -1.69 -11.70
CA LYS A 113 10.96 -2.01 -12.49
C LYS A 113 12.18 -1.18 -12.09
N ARG A 114 11.95 0.04 -11.57
CA ARG A 114 13.03 0.92 -11.08
C ARG A 114 13.84 0.31 -9.93
N TYR A 115 13.27 -0.66 -9.20
CA TYR A 115 13.94 -1.38 -8.12
C TYR A 115 14.70 -2.62 -8.58
N LYS A 116 14.79 -2.86 -9.90
CA LYS A 116 15.60 -3.97 -10.42
C LYS A 116 17.07 -3.77 -10.11
N GLY A 117 17.68 -4.69 -9.38
CA GLY A 117 19.06 -4.59 -8.92
C GLY A 117 19.26 -3.71 -7.68
N ILE A 118 18.18 -3.13 -7.13
CA ILE A 118 18.21 -2.38 -5.89
C ILE A 118 17.70 -3.27 -4.77
N TYR A 119 18.36 -3.22 -3.62
CA TYR A 119 18.02 -3.98 -2.42
C TYR A 119 17.46 -3.05 -1.34
N HIS A 120 16.47 -3.53 -0.62
CA HIS A 120 16.02 -2.89 0.61
C HIS A 120 16.86 -3.40 1.78
N THR A 121 17.48 -2.49 2.54
CA THR A 121 18.14 -2.84 3.79
C THR A 121 17.12 -2.78 4.92
N ILE A 122 16.82 -3.92 5.55
CA ILE A 122 15.87 -4.00 6.67
C ILE A 122 16.32 -3.06 7.79
N GLN A 123 15.41 -2.18 8.22
CA GLN A 123 15.64 -1.28 9.33
C GLN A 123 15.15 -1.89 10.67
N PRO A 124 15.70 -1.47 11.81
CA PRO A 124 15.15 -1.86 13.11
C PRO A 124 13.65 -1.54 13.21
N GLY A 125 12.86 -2.51 13.67
CA GLY A 125 11.41 -2.37 13.83
C GLY A 125 10.57 -2.61 12.57
N GLU A 126 11.17 -2.84 11.40
CA GLU A 126 10.43 -3.24 10.22
C GLU A 126 9.97 -4.69 10.30
N SER A 127 8.89 -5.01 9.62
CA SER A 127 8.43 -6.38 9.39
C SER A 127 8.39 -6.69 7.90
N MET A 128 8.50 -7.97 7.54
CA MET A 128 8.35 -8.40 6.14
C MET A 128 7.02 -7.96 5.55
N TYR A 129 5.96 -7.93 6.38
CA TYR A 129 4.65 -7.41 5.96
C TYR A 129 4.70 -5.92 5.64
N ALA A 130 5.29 -5.10 6.53
CA ALA A 130 5.41 -3.65 6.32
C ALA A 130 6.22 -3.33 5.06
N ILE A 131 7.34 -4.03 4.84
CA ILE A 131 8.18 -3.89 3.64
C ILE A 131 7.38 -4.29 2.38
N ALA A 132 6.68 -5.43 2.42
CA ALA A 132 5.86 -5.88 1.30
C ALA A 132 4.73 -4.89 0.98
N GLN A 133 4.12 -4.31 2.01
CA GLN A 133 3.08 -3.29 1.89
C GLN A 133 3.63 -2.00 1.28
N HIS A 134 4.79 -1.54 1.75
CA HIS A 134 5.47 -0.35 1.23
C HIS A 134 5.76 -0.45 -0.28
N TYR A 135 6.27 -1.58 -0.74
CA TYR A 135 6.61 -1.78 -2.17
C TYR A 135 5.46 -2.33 -3.02
N GLY A 136 4.27 -2.51 -2.47
CA GLY A 136 3.11 -3.05 -3.19
C GLY A 136 3.34 -4.47 -3.70
N ILE A 137 4.12 -5.27 -2.97
CA ILE A 137 4.45 -6.65 -3.28
C ILE A 137 3.63 -7.59 -2.40
N ARG A 138 3.25 -8.75 -2.91
CA ARG A 138 2.67 -9.81 -2.06
C ARG A 138 3.71 -10.31 -1.07
N LEU A 139 3.35 -10.45 0.19
CA LEU A 139 4.24 -10.94 1.24
C LEU A 139 4.88 -12.30 0.85
N LYS A 140 4.06 -13.24 0.36
CA LYS A 140 4.56 -14.53 -0.14
C LYS A 140 5.59 -14.39 -1.27
N SER A 141 5.42 -13.37 -2.13
CA SER A 141 6.36 -13.12 -3.24
C SER A 141 7.67 -12.54 -2.72
N LEU A 142 7.62 -11.67 -1.71
CA LEU A 142 8.81 -11.10 -1.08
C LEU A 142 9.67 -12.20 -0.43
N TYR A 143 9.05 -13.12 0.32
CA TYR A 143 9.75 -14.30 0.84
C TYR A 143 10.38 -15.12 -0.26
N LYS A 144 9.62 -15.44 -1.32
CA LYS A 144 10.10 -16.25 -2.45
C LYS A 144 11.26 -15.61 -3.20
N LEU A 145 11.21 -14.29 -3.43
CA LEU A 145 12.29 -13.54 -4.10
C LEU A 145 13.62 -13.63 -3.37
N ASN A 146 13.57 -13.81 -2.05
CA ASN A 146 14.74 -13.85 -1.19
C ASN A 146 15.10 -15.25 -0.69
N ASN A 147 14.44 -16.30 -1.20
CA ASN A 147 14.60 -17.69 -0.76
C ASN A 147 14.42 -17.86 0.76
N LEU A 148 13.49 -17.07 1.35
CA LEU A 148 13.19 -17.10 2.77
C LEU A 148 11.90 -17.89 3.02
N SER A 149 11.84 -18.57 4.16
CA SER A 149 10.62 -19.23 4.64
C SER A 149 9.70 -18.23 5.38
N PRO A 150 8.39 -18.51 5.50
CA PRO A 150 7.45 -17.61 6.19
C PRO A 150 7.75 -17.39 7.68
N ASP A 151 8.48 -18.29 8.31
CA ASP A 151 8.92 -18.25 9.70
C ASP A 151 10.29 -17.57 9.88
N TYR A 152 10.86 -17.01 8.79
CA TYR A 152 12.13 -16.29 8.84
C TYR A 152 12.09 -15.17 9.87
N GLN A 153 13.03 -15.22 10.82
CA GLN A 153 13.21 -14.16 11.81
C GLN A 153 13.93 -12.98 11.17
N ILE A 154 13.21 -11.88 11.04
CA ILE A 154 13.72 -10.67 10.40
C ILE A 154 14.87 -10.07 11.20
N GLN A 155 15.96 -9.71 10.52
CA GLN A 155 17.15 -9.11 11.12
C GLN A 155 17.47 -7.77 10.43
N ALA A 156 17.63 -6.72 11.23
CA ALA A 156 18.07 -5.42 10.73
C ALA A 156 19.43 -5.54 10.02
N GLY A 157 19.60 -4.80 8.95
CA GLY A 157 20.78 -4.84 8.09
C GLY A 157 20.73 -5.90 6.98
N THR A 158 19.78 -6.84 7.02
CA THR A 158 19.62 -7.81 5.92
C THR A 158 19.16 -7.11 4.64
N LEU A 159 19.75 -7.52 3.51
CA LEU A 159 19.39 -7.01 2.18
C LEU A 159 18.29 -7.86 1.56
N LEU A 160 17.19 -7.24 1.19
CA LEU A 160 16.07 -7.88 0.51
C LEU A 160 16.00 -7.47 -0.95
N ARG A 161 15.91 -8.47 -1.84
CA ARG A 161 15.58 -8.27 -3.24
C ARG A 161 14.11 -7.92 -3.37
N LEU A 162 13.81 -6.92 -4.23
CA LEU A 162 12.45 -6.42 -4.45
C LEU A 162 11.89 -6.76 -5.84
N TYR A 163 12.79 -7.13 -6.78
CA TYR A 163 12.46 -7.39 -8.18
C TYR A 163 13.14 -8.66 -8.71
#